data_44ed41929eaeae25cf84a723cf47b6ef
#
_entry.id   44ed41929eaeae25cf84a723cf47b6ef
#
_cell.length_a   1.000
_cell.length_b   1.000
_cell.length_c   1.000
_cell.angle_alpha   90.00
_cell.angle_beta   90.00
_cell.angle_gamma   90.00
#
_symmetry.space_group_name_H-M   'P 1'
#
loop_
_entity.id
_entity.type
_entity.pdbx_description
1 polymer ?
#
loop_
_entity_poly.entity_id
_entity_poly.type
_entity_poly.pdbx_seq_one_letter_code
_entity_poly.pdbx_strand_id
1 'polypeptide(L)'
;IYTGQETGMNRAFEFFKKDVPPVWEPRNSYFEFYQKLNHLKHTQPALQAGIDGGEVVRYPTESDDLYIFSRSVDNTTVYVFVNLGASAADVKYKDAAPQGDKTTVNFFTGVTEEFPTSLQPGDYKVYVNR
;
A
#
# COMPACT_ATOMS: atom_id res chain seq x y z
N ILE A 1 10.34 -5.86 5.01
CA ILE A 1 10.05 -7.23 4.52
C ILE A 1 10.88 -8.19 5.34
N TYR A 2 10.27 -9.25 5.81
CA TYR A 2 10.93 -10.33 6.54
C TYR A 2 11.07 -11.55 5.62
N THR A 3 12.13 -12.35 5.84
CA THR A 3 12.42 -13.54 5.01
C THR A 3 11.19 -14.45 4.89
N GLY A 4 10.82 -14.78 3.65
CA GLY A 4 9.69 -15.65 3.32
C GLY A 4 8.39 -14.94 2.98
N GLN A 5 8.24 -13.64 3.29
CA GLN A 5 7.04 -12.89 2.89
C GLN A 5 6.92 -12.82 1.37
N GLU A 6 8.03 -12.64 0.66
CA GLU A 6 8.11 -12.58 -0.80
C GLU A 6 7.80 -13.92 -1.49
N THR A 7 7.83 -15.02 -0.74
CA THR A 7 7.43 -16.36 -1.23
C THR A 7 6.03 -16.76 -0.81
N GLY A 8 5.36 -15.92 -0.02
CA GLY A 8 4.04 -16.23 0.54
C GLY A 8 4.07 -17.28 1.65
N MET A 9 5.21 -17.43 2.34
CA MET A 9 5.36 -18.39 3.43
C MET A 9 4.37 -18.10 4.55
N ASN A 10 3.54 -19.09 4.88
CA ASN A 10 2.49 -19.00 5.90
C ASN A 10 2.86 -19.76 7.19
N ARG A 11 4.03 -19.49 7.72
CA ARG A 11 4.47 -19.95 9.05
C ARG A 11 5.52 -19.03 9.63
N ALA A 12 5.66 -19.03 10.94
CA ALA A 12 6.79 -18.38 11.60
C ALA A 12 8.03 -19.31 11.61
N PHE A 13 9.22 -18.70 11.56
CA PHE A 13 10.46 -19.43 11.84
C PHE A 13 10.53 -19.82 13.32
N GLU A 14 11.16 -20.96 13.60
CA GLU A 14 11.49 -21.34 14.97
C GLU A 14 12.55 -20.39 15.56
N PHE A 15 12.25 -19.84 16.72
CA PHE A 15 13.13 -18.88 17.37
C PHE A 15 14.35 -19.61 17.97
N PHE A 16 15.54 -19.11 17.68
CA PHE A 16 16.82 -19.66 18.15
C PHE A 16 17.15 -21.10 17.72
N LYS A 17 16.42 -21.65 16.75
CA LYS A 17 16.72 -22.96 16.21
C LYS A 17 17.08 -22.86 14.71
N LYS A 18 17.85 -23.85 14.25
CA LYS A 18 18.05 -24.02 12.80
C LYS A 18 16.73 -24.46 12.18
N ASP A 19 16.19 -23.63 11.31
CA ASP A 19 14.92 -23.89 10.62
C ASP A 19 15.14 -24.11 9.12
N VAL A 20 14.12 -24.70 8.48
CA VAL A 20 14.12 -24.92 7.04
C VAL A 20 13.87 -23.59 6.33
N PRO A 21 14.72 -23.18 5.38
CA PRO A 21 14.49 -21.96 4.61
C PRO A 21 13.19 -22.05 3.81
N PRO A 22 12.59 -20.91 3.43
CA PRO A 22 11.43 -20.92 2.55
C PRO A 22 11.77 -21.56 1.21
N VAL A 23 10.79 -22.18 0.58
CA VAL A 23 10.94 -22.66 -0.80
C VAL A 23 10.99 -21.44 -1.72
N TRP A 24 12.10 -21.24 -2.37
CA TRP A 24 12.32 -20.17 -3.33
C TRP A 24 11.78 -20.60 -4.70
N GLU A 25 10.49 -20.39 -4.91
CA GLU A 25 9.92 -20.50 -6.24
C GLU A 25 10.22 -19.23 -7.04
N PRO A 26 10.74 -19.34 -8.28
CA PRO A 26 11.03 -18.18 -9.09
C PRO A 26 9.73 -17.43 -9.42
N ARG A 27 9.64 -16.16 -8.99
CA ARG A 27 8.65 -15.16 -9.39
C ARG A 27 7.19 -15.56 -9.23
N ASN A 28 6.79 -15.86 -8.00
CA ASN A 28 5.37 -15.96 -7.67
C ASN A 28 4.74 -14.55 -7.55
N SER A 29 3.41 -14.49 -7.41
CA SER A 29 2.67 -13.22 -7.31
C SER A 29 3.08 -12.35 -6.11
N TYR A 30 3.50 -12.96 -4.99
CA TYR A 30 4.01 -12.22 -3.83
C TYR A 30 5.33 -11.54 -4.14
N PHE A 31 6.25 -12.24 -4.80
CA PHE A 31 7.53 -11.66 -5.22
C PHE A 31 7.32 -10.45 -6.14
N GLU A 32 6.46 -10.58 -7.16
CA GLU A 32 6.17 -9.49 -8.09
C GLU A 32 5.50 -8.30 -7.38
N PHE A 33 4.60 -8.57 -6.44
CA PHE A 33 3.96 -7.54 -5.62
C PHE A 33 4.98 -6.77 -4.78
N TYR A 34 5.85 -7.47 -4.04
CA TYR A 34 6.88 -6.83 -3.25
C TYR A 34 7.93 -6.10 -4.10
N GLN A 35 8.25 -6.62 -5.28
CA GLN A 35 9.13 -5.92 -6.23
C GLN A 35 8.54 -4.57 -6.64
N LYS A 36 7.24 -4.52 -6.97
CA LYS A 36 6.53 -3.26 -7.29
C LYS A 36 6.51 -2.31 -6.09
N LEU A 37 6.18 -2.79 -4.90
CA LEU A 37 6.17 -1.95 -3.69
C LEU A 37 7.56 -1.39 -3.34
N ASN A 38 8.60 -2.20 -3.49
CA ASN A 38 9.98 -1.74 -3.29
C ASN A 38 10.37 -0.69 -4.33
N HIS A 39 10.00 -0.90 -5.60
CA HIS A 39 10.21 0.10 -6.64
C HIS A 39 9.49 1.41 -6.29
N LEU A 40 8.22 1.36 -5.92
CA LEU A 40 7.46 2.52 -5.45
C LEU A 40 8.18 3.23 -4.31
N LYS A 41 8.59 2.48 -3.28
CA LYS A 41 9.29 3.03 -2.11
C LYS A 41 10.60 3.74 -2.47
N HIS A 42 11.34 3.24 -3.45
CA HIS A 42 12.63 3.80 -3.86
C HIS A 42 12.50 4.96 -4.86
N THR A 43 11.43 5.00 -5.64
CA THR A 43 11.26 6.00 -6.70
C THR A 43 10.39 7.20 -6.29
N GLN A 44 9.61 7.08 -5.20
CA GLN A 44 8.73 8.16 -4.74
C GLN A 44 9.36 8.94 -3.57
N PRO A 45 9.76 10.21 -3.78
CA PRO A 45 10.32 11.05 -2.72
C PRO A 45 9.42 11.13 -1.49
N ALA A 46 8.09 11.23 -1.69
CA ALA A 46 7.12 11.25 -0.60
C ALA A 46 7.20 10.05 0.36
N LEU A 47 7.75 8.91 -0.09
CA LEU A 47 7.88 7.68 0.71
C LEU A 47 9.25 7.50 1.36
N GLN A 48 10.18 8.44 1.21
CA GLN A 48 11.48 8.35 1.88
C GLN A 48 11.32 8.29 3.39
N ALA A 49 12.30 7.68 4.07
CA ALA A 49 12.33 7.60 5.51
C ALA A 49 12.94 8.88 6.12
N GLY A 50 12.56 9.18 7.35
CA GLY A 50 13.09 10.34 8.06
C GLY A 50 12.48 11.66 7.59
N ILE A 51 13.24 12.73 7.77
CA ILE A 51 12.78 14.11 7.52
C ILE A 51 12.64 14.45 6.02
N ASP A 52 13.26 13.66 5.15
CA ASP A 52 13.23 13.87 3.70
C ASP A 52 11.96 13.35 3.04
N GLY A 53 11.17 12.56 3.77
CA GLY A 53 9.89 12.03 3.28
C GLY A 53 8.69 12.87 3.71
N GLY A 54 7.56 12.68 3.03
CA GLY A 54 6.33 13.37 3.37
C GLY A 54 5.73 12.89 4.70
N GLU A 55 5.08 13.79 5.43
CA GLU A 55 4.26 13.41 6.59
C GLU A 55 3.09 12.54 6.18
N VAL A 56 2.64 11.68 7.10
CA VAL A 56 1.43 10.88 6.90
C VAL A 56 0.20 11.69 7.24
N VAL A 57 -0.65 11.91 6.25
CA VAL A 57 -1.98 12.49 6.45
C VAL A 57 -3.01 11.38 6.37
N ARG A 58 -3.73 11.13 7.46
CA ARG A 58 -4.80 10.14 7.51
C ARG A 58 -6.15 10.75 7.12
N TYR A 59 -6.98 9.94 6.46
CA TYR A 59 -8.36 10.27 6.10
C TYR A 59 -9.32 9.30 6.80
N PRO A 60 -9.76 9.61 8.03
CA PRO A 60 -10.66 8.75 8.81
C PRO A 60 -11.99 8.54 8.09
N THR A 61 -12.50 7.31 8.16
CA THR A 61 -13.81 6.93 7.61
C THR A 61 -14.74 6.43 8.71
N GLU A 62 -16.03 6.27 8.37
CA GLU A 62 -17.02 5.65 9.28
C GLU A 62 -16.67 4.20 9.61
N SER A 63 -15.98 3.48 8.69
CA SER A 63 -15.49 2.13 8.92
C SER A 63 -14.09 2.15 9.51
N ASP A 64 -13.91 1.48 10.64
CA ASP A 64 -12.59 1.31 11.26
C ASP A 64 -11.70 0.28 10.53
N ASP A 65 -12.27 -0.51 9.62
CA ASP A 65 -11.56 -1.46 8.77
C ASP A 65 -10.78 -0.80 7.62
N LEU A 66 -11.14 0.44 7.26
CA LEU A 66 -10.46 1.16 6.20
C LEU A 66 -9.28 1.98 6.74
N TYR A 67 -8.12 1.76 6.13
CA TYR A 67 -6.94 2.57 6.37
C TYR A 67 -6.59 3.36 5.11
N ILE A 68 -6.88 4.67 5.15
CA ILE A 68 -6.66 5.59 4.03
C ILE A 68 -5.71 6.69 4.47
N PHE A 69 -4.66 6.91 3.70
CA PHE A 69 -3.68 7.96 3.98
C PHE A 69 -3.00 8.46 2.71
N SER A 70 -2.37 9.62 2.81
CA SER A 70 -1.42 10.11 1.83
C SER A 70 -0.10 10.51 2.48
N ARG A 71 0.94 10.57 1.65
CA ARG A 71 2.21 11.21 1.96
C ARG A 71 2.59 12.12 0.81
N SER A 72 3.02 13.34 1.11
CA SER A 72 3.39 14.35 0.10
C SER A 72 4.70 15.02 0.47
N VAL A 73 5.56 15.19 -0.50
CA VAL A 73 6.74 16.04 -0.40
C VAL A 73 6.96 16.70 -1.76
N ASP A 74 7.24 17.99 -1.75
CA ASP A 74 7.36 18.82 -2.95
C ASP A 74 6.12 18.66 -3.86
N ASN A 75 6.33 18.20 -5.09
CA ASN A 75 5.26 17.97 -6.07
C ASN A 75 4.87 16.49 -6.16
N THR A 76 5.33 15.63 -5.24
CA THR A 76 5.00 14.21 -5.26
C THR A 76 4.00 13.86 -4.17
N THR A 77 2.98 13.07 -4.51
CA THR A 77 2.01 12.56 -3.56
C THR A 77 1.73 11.08 -3.84
N VAL A 78 1.69 10.31 -2.77
CA VAL A 78 1.24 8.91 -2.81
C VAL A 78 0.02 8.78 -1.93
N TYR A 79 -1.07 8.26 -2.49
CA TYR A 79 -2.30 7.94 -1.77
C TYR A 79 -2.42 6.42 -1.64
N VAL A 80 -2.82 5.96 -0.47
CA VAL A 80 -3.02 4.54 -0.18
C VAL A 80 -4.39 4.33 0.42
N PHE A 81 -5.11 3.34 -0.12
CA PHE A 81 -6.42 2.89 0.34
C PHE A 81 -6.33 1.40 0.61
N VAL A 82 -6.68 0.96 1.79
CA VAL A 82 -6.65 -0.46 2.18
C VAL A 82 -7.88 -0.81 3.00
N ASN A 83 -8.49 -1.96 2.70
CA ASN A 83 -9.47 -2.59 3.56
C ASN A 83 -8.79 -3.73 4.34
N LEU A 84 -8.62 -3.55 5.64
CA LEU A 84 -8.02 -4.54 6.55
C LEU A 84 -9.08 -5.45 7.22
N GLY A 85 -10.35 -5.20 6.93
CA GLY A 85 -11.47 -5.95 7.48
C GLY A 85 -11.80 -7.22 6.70
N ALA A 86 -12.71 -8.00 7.26
CA ALA A 86 -13.22 -9.25 6.68
C ALA A 86 -14.46 -9.05 5.80
N SER A 87 -14.98 -7.81 5.69
CA SER A 87 -16.17 -7.45 4.93
C SER A 87 -15.91 -6.28 4.00
N ALA A 88 -16.71 -6.16 2.94
CA ALA A 88 -16.69 -4.98 2.08
C ALA A 88 -17.09 -3.74 2.89
N ALA A 89 -16.44 -2.61 2.63
CA ALA A 89 -16.71 -1.36 3.31
C ALA A 89 -16.81 -0.19 2.31
N ASP A 90 -17.83 0.65 2.51
CA ASP A 90 -17.99 1.91 1.78
C ASP A 90 -17.02 2.96 2.32
N VAL A 91 -16.44 3.73 1.41
CA VAL A 91 -15.54 4.84 1.76
C VAL A 91 -16.38 6.08 2.06
N LYS A 92 -16.71 6.26 3.34
CA LYS A 92 -17.41 7.44 3.84
C LYS A 92 -16.50 8.18 4.81
N TYR A 93 -16.00 9.34 4.40
CA TYR A 93 -15.08 10.13 5.21
C TYR A 93 -15.79 10.82 6.37
N LYS A 94 -15.17 10.83 7.56
CA LYS A 94 -15.65 11.59 8.73
C LYS A 94 -15.37 13.08 8.58
N ASP A 95 -14.26 13.40 7.88
CA ASP A 95 -13.79 14.77 7.67
C ASP A 95 -13.44 14.97 6.19
N ALA A 96 -12.28 15.57 5.91
CA ALA A 96 -11.81 15.82 4.55
C ALA A 96 -11.49 14.52 3.79
N ALA A 97 -11.85 14.49 2.52
CA ALA A 97 -11.45 13.44 1.59
C ALA A 97 -10.10 13.79 0.93
N PRO A 98 -9.31 12.79 0.52
CA PRO A 98 -8.11 13.03 -0.28
C PRO A 98 -8.50 13.63 -1.64
N GLN A 99 -7.66 14.52 -2.16
CA GLN A 99 -7.89 15.19 -3.44
C GLN A 99 -6.79 14.79 -4.43
N GLY A 100 -7.13 13.96 -5.40
CA GLY A 100 -6.28 13.71 -6.56
C GLY A 100 -6.41 14.80 -7.61
N ASP A 101 -5.47 14.87 -8.52
CA ASP A 101 -5.50 15.77 -9.67
C ASP A 101 -5.45 14.99 -10.99
N LYS A 102 -5.34 15.70 -12.11
CA LYS A 102 -5.29 15.11 -13.46
C LYS A 102 -4.08 14.23 -13.72
N THR A 103 -3.03 14.38 -12.89
CA THR A 103 -1.80 13.59 -12.99
C THR A 103 -1.83 12.36 -12.11
N THR A 104 -2.84 12.25 -11.25
CA THR A 104 -3.00 11.13 -10.32
C THR A 104 -3.41 9.86 -11.06
N VAL A 105 -2.61 8.82 -10.95
CA VAL A 105 -2.84 7.52 -11.62
C VAL A 105 -2.71 6.37 -10.63
N ASN A 106 -3.43 5.31 -10.88
CA ASN A 106 -3.24 4.06 -10.14
C ASN A 106 -1.85 3.50 -10.44
N PHE A 107 -1.04 3.31 -9.42
CA PHE A 107 0.35 2.86 -9.53
C PHE A 107 0.48 1.47 -10.20
N PHE A 108 -0.43 0.55 -9.92
CA PHE A 108 -0.35 -0.82 -10.43
C PHE A 108 -0.79 -0.95 -11.88
N THR A 109 -1.74 -0.12 -12.33
CA THR A 109 -2.30 -0.17 -13.68
C THR A 109 -1.83 0.95 -14.61
N GLY A 110 -1.35 2.06 -14.03
CA GLY A 110 -0.98 3.27 -14.75
C GLY A 110 -2.17 4.05 -15.32
N VAL A 111 -3.39 3.69 -14.94
CA VAL A 111 -4.62 4.33 -15.44
C VAL A 111 -5.06 5.46 -14.51
N THR A 112 -5.51 6.56 -15.08
CA THR A 112 -6.23 7.61 -14.34
C THR A 112 -7.64 7.11 -14.06
N GLU A 113 -7.99 7.02 -12.79
CA GLU A 113 -9.32 6.60 -12.33
C GLU A 113 -9.68 7.40 -11.08
N GLU A 114 -10.96 7.49 -10.77
CA GLU A 114 -11.42 8.10 -9.52
C GLU A 114 -11.02 7.24 -8.32
N PHE A 115 -10.88 7.88 -7.16
CA PHE A 115 -10.64 7.17 -5.92
C PHE A 115 -11.81 6.24 -5.59
N PRO A 116 -11.55 5.07 -4.98
CA PRO A 116 -12.58 4.08 -4.73
C PRO A 116 -13.65 4.60 -3.76
N THR A 117 -14.91 4.29 -4.04
CA THR A 117 -16.05 4.56 -3.15
C THR A 117 -16.38 3.37 -2.25
N SER A 118 -15.81 2.21 -2.54
CA SER A 118 -15.89 0.99 -1.73
C SER A 118 -14.68 0.10 -1.97
N LEU A 119 -14.34 -0.75 -0.99
CA LEU A 119 -13.26 -1.72 -1.06
C LEU A 119 -13.74 -3.07 -0.54
N GLN A 120 -13.42 -4.15 -1.28
CA GLN A 120 -13.66 -5.53 -0.82
C GLN A 120 -12.67 -5.92 0.28
N PRO A 121 -12.89 -7.01 1.03
CA PRO A 121 -11.94 -7.51 2.02
C PRO A 121 -10.57 -7.74 1.42
N GLY A 122 -9.53 -7.17 2.02
CA GLY A 122 -8.15 -7.28 1.55
C GLY A 122 -7.81 -6.45 0.30
N ASP A 123 -8.77 -5.70 -0.25
CA ASP A 123 -8.49 -4.80 -1.36
C ASP A 123 -7.55 -3.68 -0.95
N TYR A 124 -6.72 -3.29 -1.90
CA TYR A 124 -5.86 -2.12 -1.79
C TYR A 124 -5.80 -1.35 -3.11
N LYS A 125 -5.62 -0.05 -2.99
CA LYS A 125 -5.35 0.86 -4.12
C LYS A 125 -4.21 1.80 -3.75
N VAL A 126 -3.31 2.02 -4.66
CA VAL A 126 -2.22 2.98 -4.51
C VAL A 126 -2.23 3.91 -5.71
N TYR A 127 -2.22 5.20 -5.45
CA TYR A 127 -2.18 6.23 -6.48
C TYR A 127 -0.95 7.11 -6.30
N VAL A 128 -0.40 7.54 -7.41
CA VAL A 128 0.73 8.46 -7.47
C VAL A 128 0.42 9.57 -8.45
N ASN A 129 0.86 10.79 -8.20
CA ASN A 129 0.88 11.82 -9.23
C ASN A 129 2.13 11.65 -10.11
N ARG A 130 1.99 12.00 -11.38
CA ARG A 130 3.07 11.97 -12.38
C ARG A 130 3.67 13.34 -12.60
#